data_117237c0366b233b18bf6d0e12a716dc
#
_entry.id   117237c0366b233b18bf6d0e12a716dc
#
_cell.length_a   1.000
_cell.length_b   1.000
_cell.length_c   1.000
_cell.angle_alpha   90.00
_cell.angle_beta   90.00
_cell.angle_gamma   90.00
#
_symmetry.space_group_name_H-M   'P 1'
#
loop_
_entity.id
_entity.type
_entity.pdbx_description
1 polymer ?
#
loop_
_entity_poly.entity_id
_entity_poly.type
_entity_poly.pdbx_seq_one_letter_code
_entity_poly.pdbx_strand_id
1 'polypeptide(L)'
;MTKSQTVPVDFVNEAVQGVGGSSETGYAAKHTPSPASEATLNTDKLEEVKKLFTAHLENKGLRKTGERYAILEEIYARSGHFDVDELYAGMKECGLQVSRATVYNTLDLLVEQGLVSKHQFGRNLAQYEKSYGYRQHDHVICTECHKVVEFCDPRIHGIQTMVGDLLNFHILHHSLNLYGICGDCRAQAAARNTATPA
;
A
#
# COMPACT_ATOMS: atom_id res chain seq x y z
N MET A 1 10.21 -15.35 28.72
CA MET A 1 9.27 -16.45 28.36
C MET A 1 7.86 -15.86 28.31
N THR A 2 7.51 -15.31 27.17
CA THR A 2 6.19 -14.70 26.91
C THR A 2 5.23 -15.79 26.46
N LYS A 3 4.23 -16.06 27.26
CA LYS A 3 3.15 -17.01 26.90
C LYS A 3 2.30 -16.37 25.80
N SER A 4 2.30 -17.01 24.63
CA SER A 4 1.32 -16.74 23.57
C SER A 4 -0.07 -17.13 24.08
N GLN A 5 -0.95 -16.16 24.29
CA GLN A 5 -2.37 -16.42 24.55
C GLN A 5 -3.07 -16.54 23.21
N THR A 6 -3.40 -17.75 22.82
CA THR A 6 -4.27 -18.02 21.68
C THR A 6 -5.72 -17.81 22.15
N VAL A 7 -6.41 -16.84 21.59
CA VAL A 7 -7.84 -16.63 21.82
C VAL A 7 -8.60 -17.66 20.97
N PRO A 8 -9.59 -18.40 21.54
CA PRO A 8 -10.33 -19.39 20.78
C PRO A 8 -11.16 -18.74 19.66
N VAL A 9 -11.17 -19.38 18.50
CA VAL A 9 -11.84 -18.93 17.26
C VAL A 9 -13.36 -19.14 17.28
N ASP A 10 -13.95 -19.57 18.38
CA ASP A 10 -15.37 -19.97 18.44
C ASP A 10 -16.36 -18.80 18.48
N PHE A 11 -15.88 -17.56 18.55
CA PHE A 11 -16.74 -16.36 18.66
C PHE A 11 -17.25 -15.80 17.32
N VAL A 12 -16.88 -16.39 16.18
CA VAL A 12 -17.16 -15.80 14.86
C VAL A 12 -18.38 -16.40 14.16
N ASN A 13 -19.00 -17.45 14.72
CA ASN A 13 -20.01 -18.23 13.95
C ASN A 13 -21.48 -17.94 14.26
N GLU A 14 -21.80 -17.05 15.21
CA GLU A 14 -23.21 -16.75 15.54
C GLU A 14 -23.78 -15.46 14.96
N ALA A 15 -22.98 -14.62 14.29
CA ALA A 15 -23.45 -13.31 13.81
C ALA A 15 -23.77 -13.24 12.30
N VAL A 16 -23.76 -14.34 11.56
CA VAL A 16 -23.96 -14.33 10.08
C VAL A 16 -25.24 -15.02 9.63
N GLN A 17 -26.26 -15.10 10.47
CA GLN A 17 -27.59 -15.51 10.01
C GLN A 17 -28.57 -14.32 10.08
N GLY A 18 -28.74 -13.66 8.95
CA GLY A 18 -29.86 -12.76 8.71
C GLY A 18 -29.47 -11.34 8.27
N VAL A 19 -29.09 -11.15 7.02
CA VAL A 19 -29.46 -9.96 6.25
C VAL A 19 -29.52 -10.35 4.76
N GLY A 20 -30.65 -10.90 4.35
CA GLY A 20 -31.09 -10.81 2.97
C GLY A 20 -31.76 -9.45 2.79
N GLY A 21 -31.17 -8.56 2.04
CA GLY A 21 -31.72 -7.24 1.74
C GLY A 21 -30.90 -6.59 0.64
N SER A 22 -31.36 -6.74 -0.60
CA SER A 22 -30.91 -5.97 -1.74
C SER A 22 -31.13 -4.47 -1.48
N SER A 23 -30.06 -3.72 -1.34
CA SER A 23 -30.06 -2.27 -1.52
C SER A 23 -28.81 -1.86 -2.30
N GLU A 24 -29.02 -1.52 -3.57
CA GLU A 24 -28.07 -0.75 -4.37
C GLU A 24 -27.80 0.58 -3.68
N THR A 25 -26.74 0.67 -2.91
CA THR A 25 -26.21 1.95 -2.48
C THR A 25 -25.12 2.37 -3.43
N GLY A 26 -25.47 3.30 -4.32
CA GLY A 26 -24.57 3.97 -5.23
C GLY A 26 -23.36 4.52 -4.49
N TYR A 27 -22.20 4.00 -4.84
CA TYR A 27 -20.91 4.56 -4.45
C TYR A 27 -20.76 5.89 -5.20
N ALA A 28 -21.08 6.99 -4.54
CA ALA A 28 -20.93 8.32 -5.09
C ALA A 28 -19.46 8.56 -5.47
N ALA A 29 -19.21 8.72 -6.73
CA ALA A 29 -17.93 9.21 -7.27
C ALA A 29 -17.63 10.56 -6.62
N LYS A 30 -16.64 10.59 -5.72
CA LYS A 30 -16.19 11.82 -5.05
C LYS A 30 -15.23 12.54 -5.97
N HIS A 31 -15.57 13.80 -6.23
CA HIS A 31 -14.76 14.91 -6.71
C HIS A 31 -13.29 14.54 -7.01
N THR A 32 -12.99 14.37 -8.27
CA THR A 32 -11.62 14.43 -8.79
C THR A 32 -11.19 15.90 -8.75
N PRO A 33 -10.12 16.26 -8.01
CA PRO A 33 -9.56 17.60 -8.06
C PRO A 33 -9.05 17.91 -9.48
N SER A 34 -9.01 19.18 -9.86
CA SER A 34 -8.52 19.57 -11.18
C SER A 34 -7.01 19.29 -11.33
N PRO A 35 -6.51 18.96 -12.54
CA PRO A 35 -5.11 18.61 -12.75
C PRO A 35 -4.11 19.69 -12.28
N ALA A 36 -4.51 20.96 -12.30
CA ALA A 36 -3.68 22.07 -11.83
C ALA A 36 -3.56 22.12 -10.29
N SER A 37 -4.61 21.73 -9.55
CA SER A 37 -4.57 21.67 -8.09
C SER A 37 -3.78 20.45 -7.58
N GLU A 38 -3.79 19.35 -8.31
CA GLU A 38 -2.99 18.16 -7.99
C GLU A 38 -1.49 18.41 -8.19
N ALA A 39 -1.11 19.12 -9.24
CA ALA A 39 0.30 19.44 -9.53
C ALA A 39 0.91 20.34 -8.44
N THR A 40 0.20 21.37 -7.97
CA THR A 40 0.69 22.28 -6.93
C THR A 40 0.78 21.57 -5.57
N LEU A 41 -0.24 20.80 -5.19
CA LEU A 41 -0.24 19.99 -3.97
C LEU A 41 0.89 18.94 -3.96
N ASN A 42 1.26 18.43 -5.13
CA ASN A 42 2.34 17.44 -5.25
C ASN A 42 3.73 18.09 -5.08
N THR A 43 3.90 19.33 -5.54
CA THR A 43 5.17 20.07 -5.40
C THR A 43 5.43 20.46 -3.94
N ASP A 44 4.42 20.99 -3.24
CA ASP A 44 4.54 21.38 -1.82
C ASP A 44 4.82 20.16 -0.94
N LYS A 45 4.16 19.04 -1.21
CA LYS A 45 4.42 17.75 -0.54
C LYS A 45 5.84 17.27 -0.75
N LEU A 46 6.35 17.34 -1.98
CA LEU A 46 7.70 16.89 -2.30
C LEU A 46 8.74 17.69 -1.53
N GLU A 47 8.59 19.01 -1.43
CA GLU A 47 9.51 19.86 -0.67
C GLU A 47 9.45 19.54 0.86
N GLU A 48 8.28 19.27 1.39
CA GLU A 48 8.12 18.84 2.79
C GLU A 48 8.80 17.49 3.05
N VAL A 49 8.58 16.52 2.17
CA VAL A 49 9.21 15.20 2.24
C VAL A 49 10.74 15.28 2.14
N LYS A 50 11.27 16.15 1.27
CA LYS A 50 12.72 16.40 1.19
C LYS A 50 13.28 16.96 2.50
N LYS A 51 12.57 17.86 3.16
CA LYS A 51 12.96 18.39 4.49
C LYS A 51 12.99 17.30 5.54
N LEU A 52 11.95 16.46 5.60
CA LEU A 52 11.87 15.34 6.54
C LEU A 52 13.00 14.33 6.30
N PHE A 53 13.24 13.98 5.05
CA PHE A 53 14.32 13.06 4.70
C PHE A 53 15.69 13.64 5.00
N THR A 54 15.91 14.94 4.76
CA THR A 54 17.14 15.65 5.11
C THR A 54 17.41 15.57 6.61
N ALA A 55 16.42 15.89 7.44
CA ALA A 55 16.53 15.80 8.88
C ALA A 55 16.85 14.37 9.36
N HIS A 56 16.23 13.36 8.75
CA HIS A 56 16.51 11.96 9.06
C HIS A 56 17.95 11.56 8.73
N LEU A 57 18.46 11.96 7.55
CA LEU A 57 19.85 11.72 7.17
C LEU A 57 20.84 12.40 8.13
N GLU A 58 20.56 13.63 8.54
CA GLU A 58 21.37 14.39 9.49
C GLU A 58 21.41 13.71 10.86
N ASN A 59 20.26 13.31 11.38
CA ASN A 59 20.15 12.59 12.66
C ASN A 59 20.92 11.27 12.67
N LYS A 60 21.04 10.61 11.51
CA LYS A 60 21.82 9.38 11.36
C LYS A 60 23.29 9.62 10.99
N GLY A 61 23.73 10.85 10.81
CA GLY A 61 25.09 11.17 10.36
C GLY A 61 25.38 10.68 8.93
N LEU A 62 24.35 10.53 8.09
CA LEU A 62 24.47 10.02 6.73
C LEU A 62 24.65 11.15 5.72
N ARG A 63 25.39 10.87 4.63
CA ARG A 63 25.62 11.85 3.57
C ARG A 63 24.32 12.17 2.80
N LYS A 64 24.13 13.47 2.56
CA LYS A 64 23.06 14.00 1.69
C LYS A 64 23.57 13.98 0.25
N THR A 65 23.34 12.88 -0.49
CA THR A 65 23.79 12.75 -1.89
C THR A 65 22.67 13.05 -2.87
N GLY A 66 23.02 13.63 -4.03
CA GLY A 66 22.05 13.90 -5.09
C GLY A 66 21.29 12.66 -5.55
N GLU A 67 21.95 11.49 -5.56
CA GLU A 67 21.32 10.21 -5.90
C GLU A 67 20.15 9.85 -4.98
N ARG A 68 20.29 10.08 -3.67
CA ARG A 68 19.20 9.80 -2.70
C ARG A 68 17.99 10.69 -2.91
N TYR A 69 18.22 11.96 -3.21
CA TYR A 69 17.11 12.88 -3.52
C TYR A 69 16.48 12.58 -4.87
N ALA A 70 17.26 12.20 -5.88
CA ALA A 70 16.73 11.77 -7.17
C ALA A 70 15.85 10.51 -7.05
N ILE A 71 16.24 9.54 -6.19
CA ILE A 71 15.41 8.37 -5.87
C ILE A 71 14.11 8.80 -5.20
N LEU A 72 14.17 9.70 -4.22
CA LEU A 72 12.99 10.22 -3.53
C LEU A 72 12.04 10.94 -4.51
N GLU A 73 12.57 11.78 -5.36
CA GLU A 73 11.79 12.53 -6.39
C GLU A 73 11.10 11.57 -7.35
N GLU A 74 11.82 10.58 -7.86
CA GLU A 74 11.27 9.57 -8.76
C GLU A 74 10.13 8.77 -8.09
N ILE A 75 10.29 8.39 -6.82
CA ILE A 75 9.24 7.70 -6.05
C ILE A 75 7.99 8.59 -5.93
N TYR A 76 8.17 9.86 -5.60
CA TYR A 76 7.05 10.78 -5.41
C TYR A 76 6.40 11.26 -6.71
N ALA A 77 7.09 11.13 -7.84
CA ALA A 77 6.52 11.35 -9.17
C ALA A 77 5.62 10.18 -9.63
N ARG A 78 5.83 8.96 -9.12
CA ARG A 78 5.06 7.77 -9.49
C ARG A 78 3.69 7.75 -8.84
N SER A 79 2.78 6.98 -9.41
CA SER A 79 1.47 6.62 -8.83
C SER A 79 1.41 5.12 -8.58
N GLY A 80 0.70 4.73 -7.50
CA GLY A 80 0.49 3.32 -7.16
C GLY A 80 1.73 2.62 -6.59
N HIS A 81 1.70 1.30 -6.62
CA HIS A 81 2.77 0.43 -6.13
C HIS A 81 3.86 0.23 -7.17
N PHE A 82 5.09 0.03 -6.73
CA PHE A 82 6.24 -0.29 -7.59
C PHE A 82 7.18 -1.26 -6.87
N ASP A 83 7.94 -2.02 -7.63
CA ASP A 83 9.06 -2.78 -7.10
C ASP A 83 10.41 -2.08 -7.36
N VAL A 84 11.48 -2.64 -6.82
CA VAL A 84 12.82 -2.05 -6.96
C VAL A 84 13.30 -2.08 -8.41
N ASP A 85 12.93 -3.09 -9.18
CA ASP A 85 13.36 -3.21 -10.58
C ASP A 85 12.66 -2.17 -11.46
N GLU A 86 11.37 -1.93 -11.25
CA GLU A 86 10.59 -0.88 -11.91
C GLU A 86 11.14 0.52 -11.57
N LEU A 87 11.46 0.77 -10.29
CA LEU A 87 12.06 2.02 -9.87
C LEU A 87 13.44 2.24 -10.52
N TYR A 88 14.27 1.21 -10.50
CA TYR A 88 15.61 1.25 -11.08
C TYR A 88 15.59 1.45 -12.61
N ALA A 89 14.63 0.80 -13.30
CA ALA A 89 14.44 0.99 -14.74
C ALA A 89 14.04 2.44 -15.07
N GLY A 90 13.05 3.00 -14.36
CA GLY A 90 12.62 4.38 -14.57
C GLY A 90 13.74 5.39 -14.32
N MET A 91 14.56 5.19 -13.29
CA MET A 91 15.72 6.06 -13.07
C MET A 91 16.72 6.03 -14.20
N LYS A 92 16.98 4.87 -14.81
CA LYS A 92 17.84 4.74 -15.99
C LYS A 92 17.27 5.46 -17.21
N GLU A 93 15.97 5.33 -17.44
CA GLU A 93 15.28 6.03 -18.54
C GLU A 93 15.39 7.55 -18.41
N CYS A 94 15.37 8.08 -17.18
CA CYS A 94 15.62 9.48 -16.89
C CYS A 94 17.11 9.88 -16.94
N GLY A 95 18.02 8.96 -17.33
CA GLY A 95 19.46 9.24 -17.43
C GLY A 95 20.19 9.28 -16.09
N LEU A 96 19.55 8.89 -15.00
CA LEU A 96 20.14 8.86 -13.65
C LEU A 96 20.95 7.58 -13.46
N GLN A 97 22.24 7.74 -13.19
CA GLN A 97 23.14 6.61 -12.93
C GLN A 97 23.24 6.34 -11.43
N VAL A 98 22.42 5.43 -10.95
CA VAL A 98 22.44 4.96 -9.56
C VAL A 98 22.72 3.46 -9.51
N SER A 99 23.36 2.99 -8.45
CA SER A 99 23.52 1.55 -8.24
C SER A 99 22.25 0.96 -7.62
N ARG A 100 21.97 -0.34 -7.88
CA ARG A 100 20.88 -1.06 -7.19
C ARG A 100 21.04 -1.00 -5.67
N ALA A 101 22.26 -1.10 -5.16
CA ALA A 101 22.54 -1.00 -3.73
C ALA A 101 22.15 0.38 -3.17
N THR A 102 22.39 1.46 -3.93
CA THR A 102 21.96 2.82 -3.53
C THR A 102 20.44 2.91 -3.48
N VAL A 103 19.72 2.29 -4.42
CA VAL A 103 18.25 2.27 -4.42
C VAL A 103 17.72 1.54 -3.18
N TYR A 104 18.20 0.31 -2.91
CA TYR A 104 17.79 -0.46 -1.73
C TYR A 104 18.06 0.30 -0.43
N ASN A 105 19.28 0.80 -0.24
CA ASN A 105 19.66 1.54 0.95
C ASN A 105 18.83 2.81 1.14
N THR A 106 18.45 3.47 0.07
CA THR A 106 17.62 4.69 0.13
C THR A 106 16.17 4.34 0.46
N LEU A 107 15.62 3.28 -0.15
CA LEU A 107 14.30 2.76 0.18
C LEU A 107 14.17 2.38 1.65
N ASP A 108 15.17 1.67 2.21
CA ASP A 108 15.16 1.29 3.62
C ASP A 108 15.12 2.53 4.54
N LEU A 109 15.87 3.59 4.22
CA LEU A 109 15.83 4.85 4.96
C LEU A 109 14.48 5.57 4.85
N LEU A 110 13.85 5.54 3.67
CA LEU A 110 12.55 6.14 3.43
C LEU A 110 11.44 5.38 4.16
N VAL A 111 11.52 4.06 4.19
CA VAL A 111 10.59 3.19 4.94
C VAL A 111 10.74 3.43 6.44
N GLU A 112 11.96 3.51 6.95
CA GLU A 112 12.22 3.77 8.37
C GLU A 112 11.66 5.13 8.81
N GLN A 113 11.72 6.15 7.94
CA GLN A 113 11.16 7.47 8.22
C GLN A 113 9.63 7.54 7.99
N GLY A 114 8.99 6.48 7.48
CA GLY A 114 7.57 6.49 7.15
C GLY A 114 7.20 7.33 5.93
N LEU A 115 8.16 7.62 5.06
CA LEU A 115 7.94 8.33 3.80
C LEU A 115 7.49 7.38 2.68
N VAL A 116 7.85 6.11 2.80
CA VAL A 116 7.49 5.02 1.89
C VAL A 116 7.00 3.83 2.71
N SER A 117 5.95 3.19 2.28
CA SER A 117 5.46 1.92 2.82
C SER A 117 6.03 0.75 2.03
N LYS A 118 6.33 -0.35 2.73
CA LYS A 118 6.80 -1.60 2.14
C LYS A 118 5.76 -2.68 2.37
N HIS A 119 5.28 -3.31 1.31
CA HIS A 119 4.27 -4.37 1.33
C HIS A 119 4.82 -5.68 0.79
N GLN A 120 4.32 -6.80 1.32
CA GLN A 120 4.56 -8.14 0.78
C GLN A 120 3.21 -8.78 0.45
N PHE A 121 2.82 -8.74 -0.81
CA PHE A 121 1.54 -9.27 -1.29
C PHE A 121 1.64 -10.74 -1.74
N GLY A 122 2.28 -11.59 -0.93
CA GLY A 122 2.38 -13.03 -1.21
C GLY A 122 3.40 -13.42 -2.28
N ARG A 123 4.25 -12.50 -2.74
CA ARG A 123 5.40 -12.75 -3.62
C ARG A 123 6.71 -12.57 -2.87
N ASN A 124 7.78 -13.18 -3.39
CA ASN A 124 9.14 -12.96 -2.87
C ASN A 124 9.67 -11.54 -3.11
N LEU A 125 8.97 -10.71 -3.89
CA LEU A 125 9.32 -9.32 -4.17
C LEU A 125 8.46 -8.38 -3.33
N ALA A 126 9.14 -7.48 -2.60
CA ALA A 126 8.50 -6.42 -1.89
C ALA A 126 8.01 -5.34 -2.87
N GLN A 127 6.80 -4.85 -2.65
CA GLN A 127 6.27 -3.67 -3.31
C GLN A 127 6.31 -2.47 -2.38
N TYR A 128 6.48 -1.31 -2.96
CA TYR A 128 6.63 -0.05 -2.25
C TYR A 128 5.62 0.95 -2.76
N GLU A 129 5.19 1.86 -1.89
CA GLU A 129 4.36 3.00 -2.25
C GLU A 129 4.72 4.21 -1.38
N LYS A 130 4.42 5.42 -1.86
CA LYS A 130 4.57 6.64 -1.06
C LYS A 130 3.49 6.69 0.02
N SER A 131 3.87 7.00 1.26
CA SER A 131 2.97 6.99 2.40
C SER A 131 2.73 8.36 3.02
N TYR A 132 3.72 9.26 3.00
CA TYR A 132 3.58 10.56 3.63
C TYR A 132 2.52 11.45 2.97
N GLY A 133 1.55 11.91 3.78
CA GLY A 133 0.45 12.74 3.31
C GLY A 133 -0.56 12.01 2.40
N TYR A 134 -0.48 10.68 2.30
CA TYR A 134 -1.47 9.85 1.64
C TYR A 134 -2.43 9.25 2.68
N ARG A 135 -3.70 9.10 2.28
CA ARG A 135 -4.69 8.44 3.15
C ARG A 135 -4.33 6.98 3.28
N GLN A 136 -4.45 6.46 4.49
CA GLN A 136 -4.38 5.03 4.72
C GLN A 136 -5.47 4.33 3.89
N HIS A 137 -5.10 3.27 3.20
CA HIS A 137 -5.95 2.42 2.39
C HIS A 137 -5.56 0.96 2.60
N ASP A 138 -6.45 0.08 2.20
CA ASP A 138 -6.32 -1.36 2.31
C ASP A 138 -6.26 -1.99 0.93
N HIS A 139 -5.86 -3.25 0.84
CA HIS A 139 -5.56 -3.89 -0.43
C HIS A 139 -6.38 -5.16 -0.65
N VAL A 140 -6.84 -5.36 -1.89
CA VAL A 140 -7.35 -6.66 -2.38
C VAL A 140 -6.37 -7.17 -3.44
N ILE A 141 -5.82 -8.35 -3.22
CA ILE A 141 -4.77 -8.95 -4.05
C ILE A 141 -5.32 -10.18 -4.76
N CYS A 142 -5.19 -10.22 -6.09
CA CYS A 142 -5.52 -11.41 -6.86
C CYS A 142 -4.40 -12.46 -6.72
N THR A 143 -4.74 -13.67 -6.29
CA THR A 143 -3.79 -14.77 -6.14
C THR A 143 -3.28 -15.33 -7.46
N GLU A 144 -4.03 -15.09 -8.56
CA GLU A 144 -3.70 -15.59 -9.90
C GLU A 144 -2.82 -14.63 -10.70
N CYS A 145 -3.32 -13.41 -10.95
CA CYS A 145 -2.62 -12.42 -11.77
C CYS A 145 -1.87 -11.37 -10.96
N HIS A 146 -1.99 -11.40 -9.63
CA HIS A 146 -1.35 -10.50 -8.68
C HIS A 146 -1.74 -9.02 -8.81
N LYS A 147 -2.84 -8.73 -9.49
CA LYS A 147 -3.44 -7.40 -9.53
C LYS A 147 -3.75 -6.95 -8.10
N VAL A 148 -3.27 -5.79 -7.73
CA VAL A 148 -3.57 -5.13 -6.46
C VAL A 148 -4.61 -4.04 -6.71
N VAL A 149 -5.63 -3.98 -5.87
CA VAL A 149 -6.66 -2.93 -5.89
C VAL A 149 -6.75 -2.33 -4.50
N GLU A 150 -6.65 -1.02 -4.43
CA GLU A 150 -6.79 -0.25 -3.21
C GLU A 150 -8.26 0.00 -2.89
N PHE A 151 -8.61 -0.01 -1.62
CA PHE A 151 -9.93 0.35 -1.15
C PHE A 151 -9.88 1.04 0.21
N CYS A 152 -10.92 1.80 0.54
CA CYS A 152 -11.10 2.40 1.84
C CYS A 152 -12.52 2.07 2.32
N ASP A 153 -12.67 1.47 3.48
CA ASP A 153 -13.96 1.19 4.10
C ASP A 153 -14.03 1.83 5.50
N PRO A 154 -14.94 2.78 5.73
CA PRO A 154 -15.08 3.44 7.03
C PRO A 154 -15.37 2.48 8.20
N ARG A 155 -15.93 1.29 7.92
CA ARG A 155 -16.23 0.29 8.94
C ARG A 155 -14.97 -0.27 9.60
N ILE A 156 -13.83 -0.25 8.91
CA ILE A 156 -12.56 -0.74 9.45
C ILE A 156 -12.13 0.12 10.64
N HIS A 157 -12.37 1.43 10.61
CA HIS A 157 -12.13 2.29 11.77
C HIS A 157 -12.99 1.90 12.99
N GLY A 158 -14.25 1.55 12.77
CA GLY A 158 -15.10 1.03 13.83
C GLY A 158 -14.59 -0.28 14.43
N ILE A 159 -14.08 -1.18 13.58
CA ILE A 159 -13.44 -2.44 14.02
C ILE A 159 -12.20 -2.15 14.87
N GLN A 160 -11.34 -1.22 14.44
CA GLN A 160 -10.15 -0.82 15.21
C GLN A 160 -10.52 -0.32 16.61
N THR A 161 -11.51 0.58 16.70
CA THR A 161 -11.98 1.13 17.98
C THR A 161 -12.50 0.00 18.87
N MET A 162 -13.39 -0.84 18.35
CA MET A 162 -13.97 -1.96 19.08
C MET A 162 -12.91 -2.93 19.61
N VAL A 163 -11.95 -3.30 18.78
CA VAL A 163 -10.84 -4.20 19.15
C VAL A 163 -9.92 -3.54 20.18
N GLY A 164 -9.63 -2.24 20.00
CA GLY A 164 -8.84 -1.46 20.94
C GLY A 164 -9.47 -1.44 22.33
N ASP A 165 -10.75 -1.15 22.41
CA ASP A 165 -11.51 -1.12 23.66
C ASP A 165 -11.58 -2.50 24.32
N LEU A 166 -11.90 -3.53 23.52
CA LEU A 166 -12.02 -4.92 24.02
C LEU A 166 -10.71 -5.45 24.59
N LEU A 167 -9.59 -5.14 23.96
CA LEU A 167 -8.28 -5.66 24.34
C LEU A 167 -7.43 -4.68 25.15
N ASN A 168 -7.97 -3.49 25.45
CA ASN A 168 -7.28 -2.40 26.14
C ASN A 168 -5.98 -1.99 25.42
N PHE A 169 -6.08 -1.77 24.09
CA PHE A 169 -4.98 -1.29 23.23
C PHE A 169 -5.30 0.06 22.63
N HIS A 170 -4.32 0.95 22.59
CA HIS A 170 -4.38 2.14 21.74
C HIS A 170 -3.85 1.77 20.35
N ILE A 171 -4.77 1.51 19.39
CA ILE A 171 -4.40 1.10 18.03
C ILE A 171 -4.01 2.34 17.23
N LEU A 172 -2.78 2.40 16.77
CA LEU A 172 -2.22 3.52 16.03
C LEU A 172 -2.48 3.44 14.52
N HIS A 173 -2.44 2.24 13.95
CA HIS A 173 -2.64 1.98 12.51
C HIS A 173 -3.09 0.53 12.29
N HIS A 174 -3.58 0.26 11.09
CA HIS A 174 -3.89 -1.11 10.64
C HIS A 174 -3.23 -1.38 9.27
N SER A 175 -3.24 -2.63 8.87
CA SER A 175 -2.92 -3.06 7.51
C SER A 175 -3.80 -4.25 7.20
N LEU A 176 -4.73 -4.08 6.26
CA LEU A 176 -5.65 -5.15 5.84
C LEU A 176 -5.34 -5.54 4.39
N ASN A 177 -4.98 -6.80 4.21
CA ASN A 177 -4.77 -7.40 2.90
C ASN A 177 -5.78 -8.53 2.71
N LEU A 178 -6.64 -8.40 1.71
CA LEU A 178 -7.60 -9.40 1.31
C LEU A 178 -7.07 -10.13 0.07
N TYR A 179 -7.09 -11.45 0.09
CA TYR A 179 -6.62 -12.30 -1.01
C TYR A 179 -7.79 -13.01 -1.66
N GLY A 180 -7.85 -12.98 -2.99
CA GLY A 180 -8.93 -13.62 -3.74
C GLY A 180 -8.59 -13.72 -5.22
N ILE A 181 -9.55 -14.14 -6.04
CA ILE A 181 -9.40 -14.25 -7.50
C ILE A 181 -10.23 -13.14 -8.15
N CYS A 182 -9.60 -12.27 -8.95
CA CYS A 182 -10.29 -11.17 -9.63
C CYS A 182 -11.29 -11.67 -10.68
N GLY A 183 -12.21 -10.80 -11.09
CA GLY A 183 -13.24 -11.13 -12.08
C GLY A 183 -12.66 -11.64 -13.39
N ASP A 184 -11.59 -11.00 -13.88
CA ASP A 184 -10.93 -11.36 -15.12
C ASP A 184 -10.36 -12.79 -15.08
N CYS A 185 -9.66 -13.15 -13.98
CA CYS A 185 -9.11 -14.51 -13.81
C CYS A 185 -10.22 -15.56 -13.67
N ARG A 186 -11.32 -15.25 -12.97
CA ARG A 186 -12.47 -16.16 -12.87
C ARG A 186 -13.12 -16.39 -14.23
N ALA A 187 -13.30 -15.35 -15.03
CA ALA A 187 -13.86 -15.46 -16.37
C ALA A 187 -12.97 -16.29 -17.30
N GLN A 188 -11.65 -16.08 -17.25
CA GLN A 188 -10.70 -16.87 -18.02
C GLN A 188 -10.67 -18.36 -17.61
N ALA A 189 -10.79 -18.65 -16.31
CA ALA A 189 -10.89 -20.01 -15.81
C ALA A 189 -12.16 -20.71 -16.28
N ALA A 190 -13.31 -20.00 -16.24
CA ALA A 190 -14.60 -20.51 -16.75
C ALA A 190 -14.53 -20.83 -18.26
N ALA A 191 -13.95 -19.92 -19.05
CA ALA A 191 -13.81 -20.13 -20.50
C ALA A 191 -12.91 -21.32 -20.85
N ARG A 192 -11.87 -21.58 -20.07
CA ARG A 192 -11.00 -22.76 -20.25
C ARG A 192 -11.74 -24.06 -19.96
N ASN A 193 -12.59 -24.09 -18.93
CA ASN A 193 -13.36 -25.27 -18.56
C ASN A 193 -14.47 -25.60 -19.57
N THR A 194 -14.98 -24.63 -20.30
CA THR A 194 -16.00 -24.83 -21.37
C THR A 194 -15.39 -25.24 -22.72
N ALA A 195 -14.07 -25.05 -22.91
CA ALA A 195 -13.38 -25.33 -24.16
C ALA A 195 -12.75 -26.74 -24.24
N THR A 196 -12.90 -27.60 -23.22
CA THR A 196 -12.44 -29.00 -23.27
C THR A 196 -13.57 -29.87 -23.78
N PRO A 197 -13.58 -30.31 -25.07
CA PRO A 197 -14.50 -31.32 -25.56
C PRO A 197 -14.10 -32.68 -25.02
N ALA A 198 -15.11 -33.48 -24.67
CA ALA A 198 -14.96 -34.90 -24.31
C ALA A 198 -14.38 -35.75 -25.47
#